data_af58b4e27cf9f32c8309ed9910f50808
#
_entry.id   af58b4e27cf9f32c8309ed9910f50808
#
_cell.length_a   1.000
_cell.length_b   1.000
_cell.length_c   1.000
_cell.angle_alpha   90.00
_cell.angle_beta   90.00
_cell.angle_gamma   90.00
#
_symmetry.space_group_name_H-M   'P 1'
#
loop_
_entity.id
_entity.type
_entity.pdbx_description
1 polymer ?
#
loop_
_entity_poly.entity_id
_entity_poly.type
_entity_poly.pdbx_seq_one_letter_code
_entity_poly.pdbx_strand_id
1 'polypeptide(L)'
;IFQTPKILKKLNHDIKSDILTKENSLFSKDDNFIYQKGGRKEGLILLDKFLNDKLDNYLQNISGPNNSDKYCSRLSPHLTYGTLSVKEIYKKLKDFKYKCEKQGLKYNKKGLSAFSSRLSWRCHFIQKLEDQPSIENKCMHSSYEGMREKKSNTDKLKAWETGFTGFPFVDACM
;
A
#
# COMPACT_ATOMS: atom_id res chain seq x y z
N ILE A 1 -9.85 2.85 -21.80
CA ILE A 1 -10.92 2.44 -20.85
C ILE A 1 -11.14 0.96 -21.13
N PHE A 2 -10.58 0.08 -20.31
CA PHE A 2 -10.84 -1.35 -20.40
C PHE A 2 -12.26 -1.63 -19.94
N GLN A 3 -13.09 -2.12 -20.85
CA GLN A 3 -14.41 -2.63 -20.49
C GLN A 3 -14.24 -3.98 -19.77
N THR A 4 -14.83 -4.11 -18.60
CA THR A 4 -14.90 -5.41 -17.93
C THR A 4 -15.68 -6.37 -18.81
N PRO A 5 -15.16 -7.59 -19.11
CA PRO A 5 -15.90 -8.55 -19.92
C PRO A 5 -17.26 -8.85 -19.29
N LYS A 6 -18.32 -8.79 -20.07
CA LYS A 6 -19.70 -9.01 -19.59
C LYS A 6 -19.99 -10.46 -19.17
N ILE A 7 -19.12 -11.40 -19.55
CA ILE A 7 -19.27 -12.82 -19.22
C ILE A 7 -17.88 -13.35 -18.84
N LEU A 8 -17.70 -13.63 -17.57
CA LEU A 8 -16.64 -14.51 -17.12
C LEU A 8 -17.08 -15.94 -17.42
N LYS A 9 -16.46 -16.60 -18.40
CA LYS A 9 -16.64 -18.03 -18.62
C LYS A 9 -16.26 -18.73 -17.32
N LYS A 10 -17.22 -19.49 -16.74
CA LYS A 10 -16.96 -20.35 -15.60
C LYS A 10 -15.86 -21.32 -15.99
N LEU A 11 -14.69 -21.22 -15.40
CA LEU A 11 -13.61 -22.20 -15.56
C LEU A 11 -14.11 -23.49 -14.89
N ASN A 12 -14.41 -24.50 -15.72
CA ASN A 12 -14.77 -25.85 -15.25
C ASN A 12 -13.52 -26.62 -14.84
N HIS A 13 -12.78 -26.06 -13.88
CA HIS A 13 -11.71 -26.79 -13.21
C HIS A 13 -12.06 -26.86 -11.72
N ASP A 14 -12.16 -28.06 -11.20
CA ASP A 14 -12.18 -28.33 -9.77
C ASP A 14 -10.80 -27.93 -9.21
N ILE A 15 -10.64 -26.64 -8.95
CA ILE A 15 -9.49 -26.13 -8.21
C ILE A 15 -9.72 -26.58 -6.77
N LYS A 16 -9.07 -27.68 -6.38
CA LYS A 16 -8.94 -28.05 -4.97
C LYS A 16 -8.11 -26.95 -4.31
N SER A 17 -8.79 -26.04 -3.61
CA SER A 17 -8.11 -25.08 -2.76
C SER A 17 -7.71 -25.79 -1.47
N ASP A 18 -6.44 -25.70 -1.09
CA ASP A 18 -6.01 -26.11 0.24
C ASP A 18 -6.75 -25.24 1.27
N ILE A 19 -7.53 -25.88 2.10
CA ILE A 19 -8.19 -25.18 3.22
C ILE A 19 -7.09 -24.94 4.26
N LEU A 20 -6.73 -23.67 4.46
CA LEU A 20 -5.88 -23.28 5.57
C LEU A 20 -6.62 -23.57 6.88
N THR A 21 -6.32 -24.70 7.50
CA THR A 21 -6.77 -25.01 8.85
C THR A 21 -5.96 -24.21 9.86
N LYS A 22 -6.47 -24.02 11.07
CA LYS A 22 -5.74 -23.35 12.17
C LYS A 22 -4.39 -24.03 12.47
N GLU A 23 -4.28 -25.30 12.19
CA GLU A 23 -3.09 -26.12 12.41
C GLU A 23 -2.00 -25.90 11.33
N ASN A 24 -2.41 -25.47 10.12
CA ASN A 24 -1.52 -25.14 9.01
C ASN A 24 -1.17 -23.64 8.93
N SER A 25 -1.50 -22.87 9.96
CA SER A 25 -1.13 -21.45 9.97
C SER A 25 0.40 -21.35 10.10
N LEU A 26 1.03 -20.88 9.03
CA LEU A 26 2.48 -20.59 8.96
C LEU A 26 2.92 -19.50 9.95
N PHE A 27 1.98 -18.91 10.68
CA PHE A 27 2.23 -17.83 11.61
C PHE A 27 2.03 -18.35 13.03
N SER A 28 3.15 -18.47 13.77
CA SER A 28 3.07 -18.48 15.23
C SER A 28 2.36 -17.19 15.64
N LYS A 29 1.36 -17.32 16.48
CA LYS A 29 0.75 -16.16 17.13
C LYS A 29 1.79 -15.58 18.10
N ASP A 30 2.59 -14.65 17.60
CA ASP A 30 3.28 -13.73 18.48
C ASP A 30 2.20 -12.80 19.04
N ASP A 31 1.71 -13.10 20.23
CA ASP A 31 0.57 -12.40 20.87
C ASP A 31 0.86 -10.90 21.13
N ASN A 32 2.11 -10.48 20.92
CA ASN A 32 2.57 -9.10 21.09
C ASN A 32 2.55 -8.26 19.81
N PHE A 33 2.26 -8.85 18.65
CA PHE A 33 2.27 -8.12 17.40
C PHE A 33 0.84 -7.77 16.95
N ILE A 34 0.53 -6.49 16.85
CA ILE A 34 -0.77 -6.01 16.37
C ILE A 34 -0.77 -6.06 14.83
N TYR A 35 -1.23 -7.16 14.28
CA TYR A 35 -1.38 -7.29 12.83
C TYR A 35 -2.62 -6.53 12.32
N GLN A 36 -2.45 -5.88 11.16
CA GLN A 36 -3.60 -5.32 10.47
C GLN A 36 -4.46 -6.46 9.91
N LYS A 37 -5.76 -6.42 10.21
CA LYS A 37 -6.70 -7.42 9.70
C LYS A 37 -6.81 -7.34 8.17
N GLY A 38 -6.71 -8.51 7.52
CA GLY A 38 -6.85 -8.65 6.08
C GLY A 38 -8.30 -8.75 5.63
N GLY A 39 -8.48 -8.92 4.31
CA GLY A 39 -9.77 -9.16 3.68
C GLY A 39 -10.48 -7.89 3.19
N ARG A 40 -11.38 -8.09 2.23
CA ARG A 40 -12.09 -7.00 1.55
C ARG A 40 -12.96 -6.16 2.50
N LYS A 41 -13.66 -6.81 3.43
CA LYS A 41 -14.54 -6.14 4.40
C LYS A 41 -13.76 -5.14 5.24
N GLU A 42 -12.62 -5.56 5.77
CA GLU A 42 -11.74 -4.71 6.57
C GLU A 42 -11.16 -3.55 5.74
N GLY A 43 -10.76 -3.83 4.50
CA GLY A 43 -10.27 -2.78 3.59
C GLY A 43 -11.31 -1.70 3.31
N LEU A 44 -12.58 -2.05 3.13
CA LEU A 44 -13.66 -1.08 2.96
C LEU A 44 -13.93 -0.27 4.23
N ILE A 45 -13.90 -0.91 5.41
CA ILE A 45 -14.02 -0.22 6.70
C ILE A 45 -12.90 0.80 6.87
N LEU A 46 -11.66 0.42 6.56
CA LEU A 46 -10.51 1.32 6.64
C LEU A 46 -10.63 2.50 5.66
N LEU A 47 -11.11 2.26 4.44
CA LEU A 47 -11.33 3.32 3.46
C LEU A 47 -12.41 4.28 3.92
N ASP A 48 -13.54 3.79 4.40
CA ASP A 48 -14.63 4.63 4.91
C ASP A 48 -14.17 5.43 6.14
N LYS A 49 -13.45 4.81 7.07
CA LYS A 49 -12.86 5.49 8.22
C LYS A 49 -11.85 6.56 7.80
N PHE A 50 -11.02 6.26 6.79
CA PHE A 50 -10.07 7.24 6.27
C PHE A 50 -10.77 8.49 5.71
N LEU A 51 -11.80 8.29 4.89
CA LEU A 51 -12.52 9.40 4.24
C LEU A 51 -13.29 10.28 5.23
N ASN A 52 -13.89 9.66 6.25
CA ASN A 52 -14.76 10.39 7.19
C ASN A 52 -14.00 10.99 8.38
N ASP A 53 -12.95 10.31 8.88
CA ASP A 53 -12.33 10.67 10.16
C ASP A 53 -10.89 11.19 10.02
N LYS A 54 -10.15 10.73 9.00
CA LYS A 54 -8.70 10.96 8.93
C LYS A 54 -8.29 11.95 7.83
N LEU A 55 -9.13 12.13 6.82
CA LEU A 55 -8.82 12.88 5.62
C LEU A 55 -8.37 14.31 5.91
N ASP A 56 -8.96 14.95 6.92
CA ASP A 56 -8.67 16.35 7.27
C ASP A 56 -7.23 16.55 7.75
N ASN A 57 -6.69 15.54 8.45
CA ASN A 57 -5.34 15.59 8.99
C ASN A 57 -4.31 14.84 8.14
N TYR A 58 -4.75 14.18 7.06
CA TYR A 58 -3.89 13.32 6.25
C TYR A 58 -2.68 14.03 5.66
N LEU A 59 -2.91 15.17 4.98
CA LEU A 59 -1.85 15.89 4.25
C LEU A 59 -0.72 16.36 5.17
N GLN A 60 -1.04 16.76 6.39
CA GLN A 60 -0.07 17.27 7.36
C GLN A 60 0.76 16.15 8.01
N ASN A 61 0.22 14.92 8.03
CA ASN A 61 0.81 13.80 8.76
C ASN A 61 1.37 12.68 7.88
N ILE A 62 1.20 12.78 6.55
CA ILE A 62 1.63 11.75 5.61
C ILE A 62 3.14 11.48 5.61
N SER A 63 3.94 12.49 5.95
CA SER A 63 5.40 12.40 6.02
C SER A 63 5.94 12.43 7.44
N GLY A 64 5.08 12.48 8.44
CA GLY A 64 5.46 12.51 9.85
C GLY A 64 5.42 11.12 10.48
N PRO A 65 6.54 10.60 11.05
CA PRO A 65 6.58 9.25 11.59
C PRO A 65 5.64 9.08 12.80
N ASN A 66 5.51 10.08 13.64
CA ASN A 66 4.78 9.98 14.92
C ASN A 66 3.26 9.82 14.76
N ASN A 67 2.68 10.29 13.66
CA ASN A 67 1.23 10.33 13.47
C ASN A 67 0.77 9.59 12.20
N SER A 68 1.67 9.02 11.44
CA SER A 68 1.32 8.39 10.16
C SER A 68 0.38 7.20 10.32
N ASP A 69 0.52 6.39 11.34
CA ASP A 69 -0.36 5.27 11.66
C ASP A 69 -1.78 5.74 12.03
N LYS A 70 -1.87 6.89 12.72
CA LYS A 70 -3.15 7.47 13.15
C LYS A 70 -3.93 8.09 11.99
N TYR A 71 -3.26 8.82 11.08
CA TYR A 71 -3.91 9.61 10.05
C TYR A 71 -3.76 9.08 8.62
N CYS A 72 -2.86 8.13 8.36
CA CYS A 72 -2.77 7.47 7.06
C CYS A 72 -3.91 6.47 6.82
N SER A 73 -4.15 6.15 5.54
CA SER A 73 -5.25 5.29 5.13
C SER A 73 -5.06 3.82 5.52
N ARG A 74 -3.80 3.37 5.67
CA ARG A 74 -3.43 1.97 5.94
C ARG A 74 -3.94 0.98 4.88
N LEU A 75 -4.16 1.45 3.64
CA LEU A 75 -4.70 0.63 2.55
C LEU A 75 -3.63 -0.10 1.72
N SER A 76 -2.33 0.17 1.95
CA SER A 76 -1.27 -0.45 1.16
C SER A 76 -1.30 -1.98 1.16
N PRO A 77 -1.51 -2.70 2.28
CA PRO A 77 -1.63 -4.15 2.24
C PRO A 77 -2.83 -4.62 1.41
N HIS A 78 -3.96 -3.94 1.52
CA HIS A 78 -5.17 -4.29 0.76
C HIS A 78 -5.00 -4.10 -0.75
N LEU A 79 -4.21 -3.10 -1.16
CA LEU A 79 -3.84 -2.88 -2.55
C LEU A 79 -2.81 -3.90 -3.04
N THR A 80 -1.85 -4.27 -2.20
CA THR A 80 -0.79 -5.23 -2.54
C THR A 80 -1.36 -6.63 -2.74
N TYR A 81 -2.22 -7.07 -1.82
CA TYR A 81 -2.87 -8.38 -1.89
C TYR A 81 -4.17 -8.40 -2.70
N GLY A 82 -4.53 -7.30 -3.36
CA GLY A 82 -5.68 -7.23 -4.26
C GLY A 82 -7.05 -7.36 -3.59
N THR A 83 -7.14 -7.24 -2.26
CA THR A 83 -8.43 -7.27 -1.55
C THR A 83 -9.27 -6.03 -1.83
N LEU A 84 -8.64 -4.93 -2.26
CA LEU A 84 -9.25 -3.76 -2.87
C LEU A 84 -8.50 -3.40 -4.16
N SER A 85 -9.23 -3.02 -5.20
CA SER A 85 -8.62 -2.49 -6.42
C SER A 85 -8.47 -0.97 -6.37
N VAL A 86 -7.45 -0.45 -7.04
CA VAL A 86 -7.26 1.01 -7.20
C VAL A 86 -8.49 1.65 -7.85
N LYS A 87 -9.07 0.98 -8.86
CA LYS A 87 -10.30 1.45 -9.55
C LYS A 87 -11.48 1.60 -8.61
N GLU A 88 -11.65 0.67 -7.69
CA GLU A 88 -12.71 0.72 -6.69
C GLU A 88 -12.51 1.86 -5.69
N ILE A 89 -11.28 2.04 -5.22
CA ILE A 89 -10.94 3.16 -4.35
C ILE A 89 -11.24 4.48 -5.05
N TYR A 90 -10.81 4.67 -6.30
CA TYR A 90 -11.12 5.90 -7.06
C TYR A 90 -12.63 6.13 -7.22
N LYS A 91 -13.41 5.07 -7.42
CA LYS A 91 -14.87 5.19 -7.45
C LYS A 91 -15.40 5.72 -6.12
N LYS A 92 -14.96 5.13 -5.01
CA LYS A 92 -15.34 5.56 -3.66
C LYS A 92 -14.93 7.02 -3.37
N LEU A 93 -13.75 7.47 -3.82
CA LEU A 93 -13.34 8.87 -3.70
C LEU A 93 -14.28 9.82 -4.47
N LYS A 94 -14.67 9.46 -5.69
CA LYS A 94 -15.64 10.24 -6.49
C LYS A 94 -17.01 10.29 -5.84
N ASP A 95 -17.48 9.14 -5.36
CA ASP A 95 -18.79 9.04 -4.68
C ASP A 95 -18.79 9.88 -3.40
N PHE A 96 -17.73 9.84 -2.61
CA PHE A 96 -17.54 10.66 -1.41
C PHE A 96 -17.56 12.15 -1.74
N LYS A 97 -16.77 12.57 -2.74
CA LYS A 97 -16.75 13.96 -3.21
C LYS A 97 -18.13 14.43 -3.63
N TYR A 98 -18.81 13.66 -4.49
CA TYR A 98 -20.15 13.98 -4.97
C TYR A 98 -21.17 14.10 -3.83
N LYS A 99 -21.13 13.17 -2.88
CA LYS A 99 -21.99 13.18 -1.68
C LYS A 99 -21.78 14.46 -0.87
N CYS A 100 -20.53 14.82 -0.58
CA CYS A 100 -20.21 16.03 0.18
C CYS A 100 -20.69 17.29 -0.54
N GLU A 101 -20.44 17.39 -1.84
CA GLU A 101 -20.86 18.55 -2.65
C GLU A 101 -22.39 18.68 -2.72
N LYS A 102 -23.11 17.59 -2.91
CA LYS A 102 -24.57 17.56 -2.94
C LYS A 102 -25.22 17.94 -1.60
N GLN A 103 -24.58 17.54 -0.49
CA GLN A 103 -25.09 17.79 0.86
C GLN A 103 -24.54 19.09 1.48
N GLY A 104 -23.71 19.86 0.77
CA GLY A 104 -23.08 21.06 1.30
C GLY A 104 -22.07 20.79 2.43
N LEU A 105 -21.58 19.55 2.55
CA LEU A 105 -20.63 19.16 3.59
C LEU A 105 -19.23 19.64 3.25
N LYS A 106 -18.52 20.18 4.23
CA LYS A 106 -17.10 20.52 4.09
C LYS A 106 -16.24 19.27 4.17
N TYR A 107 -15.22 19.21 3.35
CA TYR A 107 -14.19 18.17 3.40
C TYR A 107 -12.84 18.73 2.94
N ASN A 108 -11.76 18.11 3.32
CA ASN A 108 -10.40 18.52 2.93
C ASN A 108 -10.10 18.16 1.47
N LYS A 109 -10.35 19.09 0.55
CA LYS A 109 -10.07 18.91 -0.89
C LYS A 109 -8.59 18.64 -1.18
N LYS A 110 -7.68 19.29 -0.44
CA LYS A 110 -6.23 19.09 -0.59
C LYS A 110 -5.81 17.70 -0.11
N GLY A 111 -6.36 17.23 1.02
CA GLY A 111 -6.13 15.88 1.53
C GLY A 111 -6.63 14.81 0.55
N LEU A 112 -7.82 14.99 -0.02
CA LEU A 112 -8.37 14.05 -1.02
C LEU A 112 -7.53 14.02 -2.30
N SER A 113 -7.07 15.18 -2.78
CA SER A 113 -6.17 15.29 -3.94
C SER A 113 -4.83 14.63 -3.68
N ALA A 114 -4.22 14.85 -2.51
CA ALA A 114 -2.97 14.23 -2.11
C ALA A 114 -3.08 12.70 -2.06
N PHE A 115 -4.16 12.17 -1.50
CA PHE A 115 -4.39 10.72 -1.48
C PHE A 115 -4.58 10.16 -2.90
N SER A 116 -5.36 10.81 -3.73
CA SER A 116 -5.55 10.45 -5.14
C SER A 116 -4.21 10.43 -5.90
N SER A 117 -3.36 11.42 -5.67
CA SER A 117 -2.01 11.49 -6.24
C SER A 117 -1.14 10.28 -5.83
N ARG A 118 -1.22 9.82 -4.57
CA ARG A 118 -0.48 8.63 -4.12
C ARG A 118 -0.93 7.35 -4.83
N LEU A 119 -2.21 7.21 -5.12
CA LEU A 119 -2.71 6.10 -5.93
C LEU A 119 -2.17 6.16 -7.36
N SER A 120 -2.07 7.36 -7.95
CA SER A 120 -1.48 7.55 -9.28
C SER A 120 0.02 7.21 -9.30
N TRP A 121 0.77 7.61 -8.28
CA TRP A 121 2.18 7.24 -8.14
C TRP A 121 2.39 5.72 -8.06
N ARG A 122 1.51 5.01 -7.34
CA ARG A 122 1.55 3.54 -7.33
C ARG A 122 1.39 2.96 -8.75
N CYS A 123 0.42 3.44 -9.51
CA CYS A 123 0.21 3.01 -10.89
C CYS A 123 1.40 3.35 -11.78
N HIS A 124 2.00 4.54 -11.59
CA HIS A 124 3.18 4.95 -12.32
C HIS A 124 4.37 3.98 -12.12
N PHE A 125 4.65 3.58 -10.88
CA PHE A 125 5.73 2.64 -10.61
C PHE A 125 5.47 1.24 -11.16
N ILE A 126 4.23 0.77 -11.17
CA ILE A 126 3.87 -0.50 -11.80
C ILE A 126 4.11 -0.41 -13.31
N GLN A 127 3.64 0.65 -13.97
CA GLN A 127 3.87 0.88 -15.40
C GLN A 127 5.36 1.00 -15.72
N LYS A 128 6.13 1.66 -14.85
CA LYS A 128 7.58 1.77 -15.01
C LYS A 128 8.26 0.40 -15.02
N LEU A 129 7.84 -0.53 -14.18
CA LEU A 129 8.34 -1.90 -14.16
C LEU A 129 7.91 -2.68 -15.42
N GLU A 130 6.67 -2.47 -15.89
CA GLU A 130 6.18 -3.08 -17.15
C GLU A 130 6.96 -2.58 -18.37
N ASP A 131 7.24 -1.27 -18.43
CA ASP A 131 7.98 -0.65 -19.55
C ASP A 131 9.46 -1.04 -19.52
N GLN A 132 10.04 -1.23 -18.37
CA GLN A 132 11.46 -1.51 -18.17
C GLN A 132 11.66 -2.62 -17.13
N PRO A 133 11.38 -3.90 -17.47
CA PRO A 133 11.49 -5.02 -16.52
C PRO A 133 12.92 -5.21 -15.96
N SER A 134 13.93 -4.73 -16.68
CA SER A 134 15.34 -4.81 -16.25
C SER A 134 15.62 -4.12 -14.91
N ILE A 135 14.77 -3.18 -14.47
CA ILE A 135 14.94 -2.50 -13.17
C ILE A 135 14.78 -3.42 -11.97
N GLU A 136 14.25 -4.62 -12.17
CA GLU A 136 14.24 -5.67 -11.14
C GLU A 136 15.66 -6.08 -10.70
N ASN A 137 16.62 -6.09 -11.65
CA ASN A 137 17.97 -6.61 -11.43
C ASN A 137 19.09 -5.61 -11.80
N LYS A 138 18.73 -4.44 -12.32
CA LYS A 138 19.66 -3.39 -12.75
C LYS A 138 19.22 -2.03 -12.22
N CYS A 139 20.17 -1.11 -12.13
CA CYS A 139 19.84 0.26 -11.79
C CYS A 139 18.91 0.88 -12.83
N MET A 140 17.95 1.67 -12.40
CA MET A 140 17.03 2.37 -13.30
C MET A 140 17.79 3.30 -14.27
N HIS A 141 18.88 3.88 -13.82
CA HIS A 141 19.77 4.70 -14.64
C HIS A 141 21.13 4.03 -14.69
N SER A 142 21.62 3.74 -15.90
CA SER A 142 22.87 3.00 -16.16
C SER A 142 24.11 3.62 -15.52
N SER A 143 24.14 4.93 -15.30
CA SER A 143 25.27 5.60 -14.64
C SER A 143 25.50 5.17 -13.19
N TYR A 144 24.52 4.52 -12.56
CA TYR A 144 24.65 4.00 -11.20
C TYR A 144 25.13 2.54 -11.15
N GLU A 145 25.21 1.85 -12.29
CA GLU A 145 25.76 0.50 -12.37
C GLU A 145 27.20 0.46 -11.90
N GLY A 146 27.54 -0.50 -11.07
CA GLY A 146 28.89 -0.68 -10.56
C GLY A 146 29.36 0.33 -9.50
N MET A 147 28.52 1.30 -9.13
CA MET A 147 28.94 2.35 -8.18
C MET A 147 29.21 1.82 -6.78
N ARG A 148 28.49 0.78 -6.32
CA ARG A 148 28.58 0.22 -4.96
C ARG A 148 28.70 -1.30 -4.88
N GLU A 149 28.81 -1.97 -6.03
CA GLU A 149 28.70 -3.43 -6.11
C GLU A 149 29.98 -4.19 -5.75
N LYS A 150 31.14 -3.51 -5.81
CA LYS A 150 32.44 -4.18 -5.75
C LYS A 150 32.88 -4.65 -4.37
N LYS A 151 32.36 -4.09 -3.29
CA LYS A 151 32.59 -4.58 -1.91
C LYS A 151 31.45 -4.15 -1.00
N SER A 152 30.57 -5.08 -0.65
CA SER A 152 29.61 -4.85 0.42
C SER A 152 30.37 -4.73 1.75
N ASN A 153 30.08 -3.68 2.51
CA ASN A 153 30.53 -3.60 3.89
C ASN A 153 29.56 -4.40 4.75
N THR A 154 29.99 -5.57 5.17
CA THR A 154 29.18 -6.52 5.95
C THR A 154 28.69 -5.94 7.27
N ASP A 155 29.51 -5.09 7.93
CA ASP A 155 29.14 -4.50 9.22
C ASP A 155 28.04 -3.45 9.05
N LYS A 156 28.12 -2.62 8.00
CA LYS A 156 27.08 -1.65 7.67
C LYS A 156 25.78 -2.33 7.22
N LEU A 157 25.88 -3.42 6.46
CA LEU A 157 24.73 -4.19 6.05
C LEU A 157 24.02 -4.79 7.27
N LYS A 158 24.79 -5.40 8.18
CA LYS A 158 24.27 -5.97 9.42
C LYS A 158 23.64 -4.90 10.32
N ALA A 159 24.29 -3.73 10.45
CA ALA A 159 23.73 -2.60 11.20
C ALA A 159 22.38 -2.13 10.63
N TRP A 160 22.26 -2.10 9.30
CA TRP A 160 21.01 -1.79 8.62
C TRP A 160 19.94 -2.89 8.84
N GLU A 161 20.28 -4.17 8.67
CA GLU A 161 19.36 -5.29 8.86
C GLU A 161 18.80 -5.37 10.29
N THR A 162 19.60 -4.96 11.27
CA THR A 162 19.24 -5.04 12.69
C THR A 162 18.69 -3.74 13.28
N GLY A 163 18.64 -2.65 12.49
CA GLY A 163 18.20 -1.34 12.97
C GLY A 163 19.17 -0.69 13.99
N PHE A 164 20.46 -0.99 13.89
CA PHE A 164 21.51 -0.43 14.74
C PHE A 164 22.53 0.39 13.93
N THR A 165 22.03 1.29 13.09
CA THR A 165 22.90 2.15 12.26
C THR A 165 23.52 3.32 13.04
N GLY A 166 22.99 3.62 14.22
CA GLY A 166 23.36 4.80 15.01
C GLY A 166 22.63 6.08 14.60
N PHE A 167 21.70 6.00 13.65
CA PHE A 167 20.79 7.07 13.26
C PHE A 167 19.39 6.77 13.76
N PRO A 168 18.93 7.35 14.89
CA PRO A 168 17.69 6.95 15.56
C PRO A 168 16.46 6.96 14.65
N PHE A 169 16.38 7.89 13.71
CA PHE A 169 15.28 7.96 12.76
C PHE A 169 15.29 6.80 11.75
N VAL A 170 16.48 6.43 11.27
CA VAL A 170 16.65 5.28 10.36
C VAL A 170 16.34 3.99 11.12
N ASP A 171 16.90 3.85 12.31
CA ASP A 171 16.75 2.66 13.16
C ASP A 171 15.27 2.41 13.52
N ALA A 172 14.51 3.48 13.75
CA ALA A 172 13.07 3.39 14.01
C ALA A 172 12.23 3.00 12.78
N CYS A 173 12.76 3.14 11.57
CA CYS A 173 12.09 2.75 10.32
C CYS A 173 12.40 1.32 9.90
N MET A 174 13.44 0.68 10.47
CA MET A 174 13.88 -0.67 10.16
C MET A 174 13.10 -1.71 10.96
#